data_74f98c9a260a259a8a8f0e1605c4455c
#
_entry.id   74f98c9a260a259a8a8f0e1605c4455c
#
_cell.length_a   1.000
_cell.length_b   1.000
_cell.length_c   1.000
_cell.angle_alpha   90.00
_cell.angle_beta   90.00
_cell.angle_gamma   90.00
#
_symmetry.space_group_name_H-M   'P 1'
#
loop_
_entity.id
_entity.type
_entity.pdbx_description
1 polymer ?
#
loop_
_entity_poly.entity_id
_entity_poly.type
_entity_poly.pdbx_seq_one_letter_code
_entity_poly.pdbx_strand_id
1 'polypeptide(L)'
;MQLPIIEPAPLVTTHAEAFRDLFENRCQFRHFENYLTGLMVLPNKSMTNIARCVVESSYKTNVSRYFSKDRWLEDRVNHRRVKYVLQQTERVRLKKDQSALILDDTLCEHVGSLFDYIDRHYNHGDNSYPLAHNPVTSHYVSGPVRFQVDLRLYRRYEEVTHWEEFVQKHFPGGEIPKKKKERAQFHKTVDPTLLQDAEFLALHKQFQTKIDLAKELVEAAIGHKVPFSVVLFDSWYLAKEFIACLRRRKKDWISILKKNRNLETNSFVLKDAEGKRISLEGPHINVEDLVALIPSNAYRAVKMDDQTYWTFTLTVRIPDLGKVRLVISFDNAELKGTYAVLVSNRVDWTAQRIIATYLQR
;
A
#
# COMPACT_ATOMS: atom_id res chain seq x y z
N MET A 1 -26.37 -26.50 -9.27
CA MET A 1 -26.88 -26.91 -7.92
C MET A 1 -25.76 -26.61 -6.93
N GLN A 2 -26.01 -25.84 -5.88
CA GLN A 2 -25.04 -25.50 -4.85
C GLN A 2 -25.27 -26.46 -3.66
N LEU A 3 -24.21 -27.20 -3.28
CA LEU A 3 -24.30 -28.13 -2.16
C LEU A 3 -24.33 -27.33 -0.83
N PRO A 4 -25.15 -27.79 0.13
CA PRO A 4 -25.20 -27.19 1.46
C PRO A 4 -23.92 -27.47 2.26
N ILE A 5 -23.52 -26.51 3.11
CA ILE A 5 -22.44 -26.67 4.08
C ILE A 5 -23.06 -27.34 5.33
N ILE A 6 -22.72 -28.57 5.55
CA ILE A 6 -23.23 -29.36 6.69
C ILE A 6 -22.36 -29.08 7.94
N GLU A 7 -21.05 -28.98 7.75
CA GLU A 7 -20.08 -28.72 8.81
C GLU A 7 -18.89 -27.87 8.26
N PRO A 8 -18.11 -27.22 9.12
CA PRO A 8 -16.92 -26.53 8.69
C PRO A 8 -15.94 -27.48 7.99
N ALA A 9 -15.25 -26.95 6.97
CA ALA A 9 -14.22 -27.70 6.28
C ALA A 9 -13.10 -28.13 7.25
N PRO A 10 -12.58 -29.39 7.17
CA PRO A 10 -11.52 -29.87 8.07
C PRO A 10 -10.28 -28.97 8.12
N LEU A 11 -9.91 -28.37 6.99
CA LEU A 11 -8.83 -27.39 6.93
C LEU A 11 -9.13 -26.17 7.81
N VAL A 12 -10.38 -25.67 7.79
CA VAL A 12 -10.79 -24.54 8.62
C VAL A 12 -10.74 -24.93 10.10
N THR A 13 -11.37 -26.03 10.50
CA THR A 13 -11.37 -26.49 11.90
C THR A 13 -9.95 -26.66 12.46
N THR A 14 -9.06 -27.28 11.69
CA THR A 14 -7.67 -27.50 12.11
C THR A 14 -6.94 -26.18 12.41
N HIS A 15 -7.11 -25.18 11.56
CA HIS A 15 -6.40 -23.89 11.74
C HIS A 15 -7.15 -22.90 12.62
N ALA A 16 -8.50 -22.95 12.65
CA ALA A 16 -9.32 -22.08 13.46
C ALA A 16 -9.12 -22.31 14.97
N GLU A 17 -8.76 -23.54 15.39
CA GLU A 17 -8.54 -23.88 16.80
C GLU A 17 -7.52 -22.96 17.48
N ALA A 18 -6.52 -22.47 16.73
CA ALA A 18 -5.53 -21.50 17.22
C ALA A 18 -6.16 -20.13 17.64
N PHE A 19 -7.42 -19.90 17.32
CA PHE A 19 -8.16 -18.67 17.61
C PHE A 19 -9.26 -18.85 18.64
N ARG A 20 -9.49 -20.08 19.09
CA ARG A 20 -10.64 -20.46 19.92
C ARG A 20 -10.82 -19.60 21.17
N ASP A 21 -9.71 -19.27 21.83
CA ASP A 21 -9.68 -18.46 23.06
C ASP A 21 -10.00 -16.97 22.85
N LEU A 22 -10.10 -16.52 21.59
CA LEU A 22 -10.50 -15.14 21.24
C LEU A 22 -12.02 -14.93 21.24
N PHE A 23 -12.79 -16.02 21.31
CA PHE A 23 -14.24 -15.99 21.26
C PHE A 23 -14.84 -16.33 22.62
N GLU A 24 -15.85 -15.57 23.04
CA GLU A 24 -16.47 -15.70 24.35
C GLU A 24 -17.16 -17.05 24.55
N ASN A 25 -17.73 -17.60 23.47
CA ASN A 25 -18.50 -18.84 23.54
C ASN A 25 -18.35 -19.70 22.27
N ARG A 26 -18.82 -20.95 22.37
CA ARG A 26 -18.73 -21.91 21.27
C ARG A 26 -19.56 -21.51 20.04
N CYS A 27 -20.68 -20.81 20.23
CA CYS A 27 -21.53 -20.38 19.12
C CYS A 27 -20.85 -19.34 18.25
N GLN A 28 -20.22 -18.32 18.86
CA GLN A 28 -19.42 -17.32 18.13
C GLN A 28 -18.29 -17.98 17.34
N PHE A 29 -17.56 -18.88 17.97
CA PHE A 29 -16.48 -19.61 17.31
C PHE A 29 -17.01 -20.47 16.14
N ARG A 30 -18.16 -21.13 16.30
CA ARG A 30 -18.80 -21.90 15.21
C ARG A 30 -19.21 -20.99 14.03
N HIS A 31 -19.71 -19.79 14.31
CA HIS A 31 -20.00 -18.81 13.27
C HIS A 31 -18.75 -18.39 12.51
N PHE A 32 -17.64 -18.18 13.19
CA PHE A 32 -16.35 -17.91 12.59
C PHE A 32 -15.90 -19.04 11.66
N GLU A 33 -15.92 -20.29 12.12
CA GLU A 33 -15.56 -21.47 11.30
C GLU A 33 -16.46 -21.62 10.06
N ASN A 34 -17.76 -21.48 10.23
CA ASN A 34 -18.72 -21.57 9.14
C ASN A 34 -18.54 -20.43 8.11
N TYR A 35 -18.28 -19.22 8.58
CA TYR A 35 -18.01 -18.08 7.71
C TYR A 35 -16.73 -18.28 6.89
N LEU A 36 -15.64 -18.70 7.53
CA LEU A 36 -14.38 -19.02 6.82
C LEU A 36 -14.58 -20.14 5.80
N THR A 37 -15.32 -21.18 6.17
CA THR A 37 -15.67 -22.27 5.24
C THR A 37 -16.44 -21.73 4.03
N GLY A 38 -17.44 -20.88 4.26
CA GLY A 38 -18.20 -20.24 3.18
C GLY A 38 -17.33 -19.38 2.26
N LEU A 39 -16.39 -18.61 2.82
CA LEU A 39 -15.42 -17.84 2.04
C LEU A 39 -14.51 -18.72 1.18
N MET A 40 -14.20 -19.93 1.62
CA MET A 40 -13.33 -20.87 0.88
C MET A 40 -14.06 -21.61 -0.23
N VAL A 41 -15.27 -22.13 0.06
CA VAL A 41 -15.92 -23.12 -0.83
C VAL A 41 -17.00 -22.52 -1.73
N LEU A 42 -17.55 -21.34 -1.40
CA LEU A 42 -18.65 -20.76 -2.17
C LEU A 42 -18.17 -19.77 -3.24
N PRO A 43 -18.73 -19.80 -4.45
CA PRO A 43 -18.41 -18.80 -5.48
C PRO A 43 -18.92 -17.40 -5.09
N ASN A 44 -20.14 -17.29 -4.57
CA ASN A 44 -20.67 -16.04 -4.02
C ASN A 44 -20.41 -15.99 -2.52
N LYS A 45 -19.50 -15.09 -2.14
CA LYS A 45 -18.98 -14.93 -0.78
C LYS A 45 -19.75 -13.91 0.06
N SER A 46 -20.93 -13.48 -0.40
CA SER A 46 -21.77 -12.59 0.41
C SER A 46 -22.24 -13.30 1.68
N MET A 47 -22.30 -12.57 2.77
CA MET A 47 -22.75 -13.07 4.07
C MET A 47 -24.13 -13.75 3.98
N THR A 48 -25.06 -13.15 3.21
CA THR A 48 -26.38 -13.71 2.96
C THR A 48 -26.32 -15.06 2.25
N ASN A 49 -25.45 -15.21 1.24
CA ASN A 49 -25.31 -16.47 0.52
C ASN A 49 -24.66 -17.54 1.39
N ILE A 50 -23.62 -17.19 2.15
CA ILE A 50 -23.00 -18.11 3.12
C ILE A 50 -24.04 -18.60 4.12
N ALA A 51 -24.81 -17.68 4.72
CA ALA A 51 -25.85 -18.02 5.67
C ALA A 51 -26.96 -18.94 5.09
N ARG A 52 -27.27 -18.82 3.80
CA ARG A 52 -28.25 -19.71 3.12
C ARG A 52 -27.71 -21.12 2.87
N CYS A 53 -26.40 -21.23 2.69
CA CYS A 53 -25.78 -22.51 2.35
C CYS A 53 -25.42 -23.33 3.58
N VAL A 54 -25.41 -22.77 4.79
CA VAL A 54 -25.20 -23.52 6.03
C VAL A 54 -26.50 -24.15 6.49
N VAL A 55 -26.47 -25.45 6.80
CA VAL A 55 -27.66 -26.25 7.10
C VAL A 55 -28.31 -25.88 8.44
N GLU A 56 -27.58 -25.34 9.40
CA GLU A 56 -28.11 -24.91 10.70
C GLU A 56 -29.17 -23.80 10.53
N SER A 57 -30.43 -24.12 10.84
CA SER A 57 -31.62 -23.30 10.55
C SER A 57 -31.67 -21.91 11.21
N SER A 58 -30.94 -21.70 12.31
CA SER A 58 -30.89 -20.42 13.05
C SER A 58 -29.77 -19.47 12.54
N TYR A 59 -29.04 -19.89 11.53
CA TYR A 59 -27.77 -19.30 11.17
C TYR A 59 -27.89 -17.91 10.52
N LYS A 60 -28.89 -17.66 9.70
CA LYS A 60 -29.01 -16.42 8.90
C LYS A 60 -29.06 -15.16 9.75
N THR A 61 -29.89 -15.15 10.78
CA THR A 61 -30.02 -14.01 11.71
C THR A 61 -28.79 -13.90 12.62
N ASN A 62 -28.25 -15.05 13.03
CA ASN A 62 -27.13 -15.11 13.96
C ASN A 62 -25.80 -14.65 13.33
N VAL A 63 -25.55 -14.94 12.05
CA VAL A 63 -24.35 -14.45 11.36
C VAL A 63 -24.37 -12.93 11.21
N SER A 64 -25.50 -12.36 10.80
CA SER A 64 -25.63 -10.89 10.73
C SER A 64 -25.44 -10.25 12.10
N ARG A 65 -26.02 -10.83 13.15
CA ARG A 65 -25.86 -10.36 14.53
C ARG A 65 -24.40 -10.48 15.02
N TYR A 66 -23.75 -11.59 14.72
CA TYR A 66 -22.34 -11.84 15.04
C TYR A 66 -21.44 -10.73 14.49
N PHE A 67 -21.59 -10.34 13.21
CA PHE A 67 -20.78 -9.29 12.61
C PHE A 67 -21.18 -7.88 13.03
N SER A 68 -22.43 -7.62 13.41
CA SER A 68 -22.93 -6.28 13.72
C SER A 68 -23.00 -5.95 15.20
N LYS A 69 -23.09 -6.93 16.09
CA LYS A 69 -23.38 -6.73 17.52
C LYS A 69 -22.39 -7.40 18.47
N ASP A 70 -21.77 -8.50 18.04
CA ASP A 70 -20.82 -9.19 18.89
C ASP A 70 -19.48 -8.46 18.90
N ARG A 71 -18.91 -8.28 20.11
CA ARG A 71 -17.61 -7.65 20.30
C ARG A 71 -16.48 -8.65 20.06
N TRP A 72 -16.20 -8.96 18.82
CA TRP A 72 -14.97 -9.65 18.52
C TRP A 72 -13.87 -8.61 18.19
N LEU A 73 -12.73 -8.77 18.84
CA LEU A 73 -11.65 -7.78 18.73
C LEU A 73 -10.82 -8.07 17.49
N GLU A 74 -11.13 -7.38 16.40
CA GLU A 74 -10.50 -7.54 15.07
C GLU A 74 -8.98 -7.48 15.14
N ASP A 75 -8.45 -6.53 15.91
CA ASP A 75 -7.00 -6.39 16.11
C ASP A 75 -6.38 -7.61 16.80
N ARG A 76 -7.08 -8.24 17.75
CA ARG A 76 -6.60 -9.47 18.40
C ARG A 76 -6.61 -10.65 17.44
N VAL A 77 -7.64 -10.77 16.61
CA VAL A 77 -7.73 -11.81 15.57
C VAL A 77 -6.61 -11.61 14.55
N ASN A 78 -6.41 -10.38 14.06
CA ASN A 78 -5.33 -10.08 13.13
C ASN A 78 -3.95 -10.34 13.75
N HIS A 79 -3.70 -9.90 14.96
CA HIS A 79 -2.44 -10.18 15.67
C HIS A 79 -2.19 -11.70 15.81
N ARG A 80 -3.21 -12.47 16.21
CA ARG A 80 -3.14 -13.92 16.32
C ARG A 80 -2.87 -14.56 14.95
N ARG A 81 -3.54 -14.09 13.89
CA ARG A 81 -3.36 -14.57 12.52
C ARG A 81 -1.92 -14.36 12.05
N VAL A 82 -1.37 -13.15 12.19
CA VAL A 82 0.01 -12.86 11.78
C VAL A 82 0.99 -13.72 12.55
N LYS A 83 0.85 -13.81 13.88
CA LYS A 83 1.70 -14.68 14.72
C LYS A 83 1.62 -16.14 14.31
N TYR A 84 0.42 -16.64 14.06
CA TYR A 84 0.18 -18.02 13.65
C TYR A 84 0.85 -18.33 12.30
N VAL A 85 0.63 -17.49 11.28
CA VAL A 85 1.25 -17.67 9.96
C VAL A 85 2.77 -17.60 10.05
N LEU A 86 3.31 -16.69 10.84
CA LEU A 86 4.76 -16.62 11.08
C LEU A 86 5.31 -17.88 11.73
N GLN A 87 4.60 -18.51 12.66
CA GLN A 87 5.00 -19.79 13.26
C GLN A 87 4.95 -20.93 12.26
N GLN A 88 3.86 -21.05 11.49
CA GLN A 88 3.69 -22.11 10.49
C GLN A 88 4.71 -22.04 9.34
N THR A 89 5.20 -20.84 9.03
CA THR A 89 6.13 -20.61 7.91
C THR A 89 7.59 -20.48 8.31
N GLU A 90 7.94 -20.66 9.57
CA GLU A 90 9.28 -20.39 10.10
C GLU A 90 10.40 -21.11 9.35
N ARG A 91 10.16 -22.38 8.98
CA ARG A 91 11.18 -23.23 8.31
C ARG A 91 11.40 -22.88 6.84
N VAL A 92 10.44 -22.21 6.19
CA VAL A 92 10.49 -21.91 4.75
C VAL A 92 10.75 -20.44 4.45
N ARG A 93 10.75 -19.58 5.49
CA ARG A 93 11.07 -18.15 5.35
C ARG A 93 12.57 -17.93 5.17
N LEU A 94 12.89 -16.92 4.37
CA LEU A 94 14.26 -16.41 4.26
C LEU A 94 14.66 -15.64 5.53
N LYS A 95 15.96 -15.32 5.64
CA LYS A 95 16.46 -14.45 6.69
C LYS A 95 15.83 -13.06 6.60
N LYS A 96 15.79 -12.34 7.72
CA LYS A 96 15.20 -11.00 7.84
C LYS A 96 15.74 -10.00 6.81
N ASP A 97 17.04 -10.05 6.51
CA ASP A 97 17.71 -9.18 5.54
C ASP A 97 17.35 -9.45 4.06
N GLN A 98 16.66 -10.55 3.82
CA GLN A 98 16.14 -10.97 2.51
C GLN A 98 14.61 -10.89 2.44
N SER A 99 13.98 -10.36 3.49
CA SER A 99 12.52 -10.28 3.61
C SER A 99 12.06 -8.84 3.54
N ALA A 100 10.94 -8.61 2.87
CA ALA A 100 10.39 -7.29 2.63
C ALA A 100 8.95 -7.14 3.16
N LEU A 101 8.59 -5.89 3.47
CA LEU A 101 7.22 -5.43 3.65
C LEU A 101 6.83 -4.61 2.42
N ILE A 102 5.77 -4.98 1.74
CA ILE A 102 5.24 -4.27 0.57
C ILE A 102 4.08 -3.40 1.05
N LEU A 103 4.07 -2.14 0.64
CA LEU A 103 2.95 -1.23 0.82
C LEU A 103 2.33 -0.90 -0.52
N ASP A 104 1.02 -1.02 -0.58
CA ASP A 104 0.25 -0.68 -1.77
C ASP A 104 -1.17 -0.26 -1.39
N ASP A 105 -1.88 0.38 -2.32
CA ASP A 105 -3.30 0.63 -2.17
C ASP A 105 -4.07 0.13 -3.40
N THR A 106 -5.32 -0.20 -3.19
CA THR A 106 -6.19 -0.69 -4.25
C THR A 106 -7.58 -0.11 -4.13
N LEU A 107 -8.32 -0.10 -5.23
CA LEU A 107 -9.73 0.26 -5.22
C LEU A 107 -10.58 -1.00 -5.22
N CYS A 108 -11.45 -1.12 -4.22
CA CYS A 108 -12.49 -2.13 -4.16
C CYS A 108 -13.81 -1.48 -4.59
N GLU A 109 -14.14 -1.56 -5.87
CA GLU A 109 -15.33 -0.94 -6.44
C GLU A 109 -16.60 -1.64 -5.98
N HIS A 110 -17.66 -0.87 -5.75
CA HIS A 110 -18.95 -1.34 -5.33
C HIS A 110 -20.07 -0.87 -6.24
N VAL A 111 -21.07 -1.72 -6.40
CA VAL A 111 -22.34 -1.36 -7.04
C VAL A 111 -23.33 -0.96 -5.95
N GLY A 112 -23.70 0.30 -5.89
CA GLY A 112 -24.59 0.87 -4.87
C GLY A 112 -23.88 1.72 -3.82
N SER A 113 -24.65 2.45 -3.03
CA SER A 113 -24.18 3.47 -2.07
C SER A 113 -24.44 3.10 -0.60
N LEU A 114 -24.93 1.90 -0.32
CA LEU A 114 -25.32 1.47 1.04
C LEU A 114 -24.19 0.79 1.82
N PHE A 115 -22.94 1.11 1.49
CA PHE A 115 -21.76 0.62 2.22
C PHE A 115 -21.19 1.73 3.09
N ASP A 116 -20.90 1.43 4.35
CA ASP A 116 -20.24 2.38 5.24
C ASP A 116 -18.84 2.71 4.69
N TYR A 117 -18.44 3.98 4.80
CA TYR A 117 -17.12 4.46 4.41
C TYR A 117 -16.76 4.29 2.94
N ILE A 118 -17.74 4.23 2.04
CA ILE A 118 -17.55 4.21 0.61
C ILE A 118 -17.46 5.65 0.08
N ASP A 119 -16.41 5.95 -0.66
CA ASP A 119 -16.15 7.26 -1.24
C ASP A 119 -15.96 7.16 -2.77
N ARG A 120 -16.08 8.28 -3.48
CA ARG A 120 -15.69 8.35 -4.90
C ARG A 120 -14.20 8.55 -5.03
N HIS A 121 -13.51 7.55 -5.58
CA HIS A 121 -12.08 7.59 -5.80
C HIS A 121 -11.74 7.67 -7.28
N TYR A 122 -10.66 8.38 -7.63
CA TYR A 122 -10.17 8.40 -9.00
C TYR A 122 -9.43 7.08 -9.32
N ASN A 123 -9.92 6.37 -10.34
CA ASN A 123 -9.28 5.18 -10.87
C ASN A 123 -8.38 5.57 -12.05
N HIS A 124 -7.06 5.38 -11.90
CA HIS A 124 -6.07 5.69 -12.94
C HIS A 124 -6.10 4.71 -14.11
N GLY A 125 -6.72 3.53 -13.96
CA GLY A 125 -6.77 2.50 -14.99
C GLY A 125 -7.72 2.84 -16.14
N ASP A 126 -8.85 3.46 -15.81
CA ASP A 126 -9.92 3.80 -16.75
C ASP A 126 -10.34 5.26 -16.74
N ASN A 127 -9.65 6.10 -15.94
CA ASN A 127 -9.94 7.52 -15.75
C ASN A 127 -11.36 7.80 -15.22
N SER A 128 -11.93 6.89 -14.44
CA SER A 128 -13.27 7.01 -13.85
C SER A 128 -13.23 7.42 -12.37
N TYR A 129 -14.42 7.66 -11.79
CA TYR A 129 -14.61 7.96 -10.37
C TYR A 129 -15.62 6.99 -9.75
N PRO A 130 -15.30 5.69 -9.61
CA PRO A 130 -16.21 4.74 -9.00
C PRO A 130 -16.42 5.01 -7.51
N LEU A 131 -17.55 4.53 -6.99
CA LEU A 131 -17.75 4.34 -5.56
C LEU A 131 -16.91 3.13 -5.13
N ALA A 132 -15.98 3.33 -4.21
CA ALA A 132 -15.06 2.29 -3.80
C ALA A 132 -14.60 2.45 -2.35
N HIS A 133 -14.23 1.34 -1.74
CA HIS A 133 -13.30 1.36 -0.62
C HIS A 133 -11.86 1.46 -1.16
N ASN A 134 -11.01 2.22 -0.49
CA ASN A 134 -9.60 2.36 -0.86
C ASN A 134 -8.70 1.90 0.30
N PRO A 135 -8.54 0.57 0.50
CA PRO A 135 -7.62 0.06 1.51
C PRO A 135 -6.16 0.31 1.10
N VAL A 136 -5.39 0.87 2.01
CA VAL A 136 -3.94 0.82 2.02
C VAL A 136 -3.54 -0.46 2.75
N THR A 137 -2.69 -1.28 2.14
CA THR A 137 -2.37 -2.62 2.62
C THR A 137 -0.88 -2.80 2.85
N SER A 138 -0.53 -3.67 3.78
CA SER A 138 0.83 -4.15 3.98
C SER A 138 0.92 -5.65 3.79
N HIS A 139 1.90 -6.11 3.01
CA HIS A 139 2.13 -7.52 2.71
C HIS A 139 3.56 -7.90 3.08
N TYR A 140 3.72 -9.02 3.75
CA TYR A 140 5.02 -9.61 4.02
C TYR A 140 5.42 -10.58 2.91
N VAL A 141 6.68 -10.49 2.48
CA VAL A 141 7.27 -11.39 1.49
C VAL A 141 8.62 -11.89 1.98
N SER A 142 8.83 -13.21 1.91
CA SER A 142 10.05 -13.89 2.32
C SER A 142 10.20 -15.21 1.57
N GLY A 143 10.83 -15.18 0.41
CA GLY A 143 10.89 -16.34 -0.49
C GLY A 143 9.50 -16.78 -0.94
N PRO A 144 9.12 -18.04 -0.69
CA PRO A 144 7.80 -18.56 -1.10
C PRO A 144 6.65 -18.03 -0.21
N VAL A 145 6.98 -17.42 0.93
CA VAL A 145 5.96 -16.96 1.89
C VAL A 145 5.48 -15.58 1.51
N ARG A 146 4.17 -15.44 1.25
CA ARG A 146 3.50 -14.17 0.99
C ARG A 146 2.18 -14.13 1.75
N PHE A 147 1.95 -13.10 2.55
CA PHE A 147 0.66 -12.86 3.19
C PHE A 147 0.45 -11.39 3.55
N GLN A 148 -0.79 -10.99 3.57
CA GLN A 148 -1.19 -9.67 4.04
C GLN A 148 -0.98 -9.58 5.55
N VAL A 149 -0.27 -8.54 6.00
CA VAL A 149 -0.04 -8.28 7.43
C VAL A 149 -1.22 -7.51 8.01
N ASP A 150 -1.56 -6.38 7.39
CA ASP A 150 -2.62 -5.51 7.88
C ASP A 150 -3.16 -4.62 6.76
N LEU A 151 -4.24 -3.92 7.03
CA LEU A 151 -4.82 -2.92 6.15
C LEU A 151 -5.37 -1.73 6.94
N ARG A 152 -5.45 -0.57 6.29
CA ARG A 152 -6.14 0.62 6.78
C ARG A 152 -7.00 1.19 5.67
N LEU A 153 -8.22 1.60 5.98
CA LEU A 153 -9.11 2.19 5.00
C LEU A 153 -8.80 3.68 4.84
N TYR A 154 -8.42 4.08 3.62
CA TYR A 154 -8.28 5.49 3.28
C TYR A 154 -9.64 6.09 2.94
N ARG A 155 -9.94 7.22 3.57
CA ARG A 155 -11.12 8.06 3.29
C ARG A 155 -10.68 9.40 2.71
N ARG A 156 -11.47 9.96 1.83
CA ARG A 156 -11.19 11.30 1.29
C ARG A 156 -11.37 12.37 2.36
N TYR A 157 -10.55 13.41 2.31
CA TYR A 157 -10.59 14.53 3.24
C TYR A 157 -11.99 15.15 3.35
N GLU A 158 -12.58 15.46 2.21
CA GLU A 158 -13.88 16.10 2.13
C GLU A 158 -15.00 15.25 2.73
N GLU A 159 -14.92 13.93 2.58
CA GLU A 159 -15.88 12.97 3.15
C GLU A 159 -15.73 12.83 4.67
N VAL A 160 -14.48 12.76 5.15
CA VAL A 160 -14.20 12.66 6.60
C VAL A 160 -14.62 13.91 7.34
N THR A 161 -14.42 15.08 6.72
CA THR A 161 -14.69 16.38 7.34
C THR A 161 -16.08 16.91 7.07
N HIS A 162 -16.90 16.21 6.27
CA HIS A 162 -18.18 16.74 5.78
C HIS A 162 -18.03 18.14 5.15
N TRP A 163 -16.91 18.32 4.42
CA TRP A 163 -16.40 19.61 3.98
C TRP A 163 -17.41 20.46 3.22
N GLU A 164 -18.18 19.87 2.29
CA GLU A 164 -19.19 20.60 1.50
C GLU A 164 -20.32 21.15 2.39
N GLU A 165 -20.74 20.42 3.43
CA GLU A 165 -21.78 20.85 4.37
C GLU A 165 -21.29 22.05 5.20
N PHE A 166 -20.06 22.00 5.68
CA PHE A 166 -19.45 23.12 6.40
C PHE A 166 -19.19 24.34 5.51
N VAL A 167 -18.81 24.14 4.25
CA VAL A 167 -18.71 25.26 3.27
C VAL A 167 -20.06 25.92 3.08
N GLN A 168 -21.13 25.18 2.88
CA GLN A 168 -22.47 25.76 2.74
C GLN A 168 -22.96 26.47 4.01
N LYS A 169 -22.64 25.94 5.19
CA LYS A 169 -22.95 26.55 6.50
C LYS A 169 -22.27 27.92 6.67
N HIS A 170 -20.99 28.02 6.33
CA HIS A 170 -20.18 29.23 6.58
C HIS A 170 -20.14 30.21 5.38
N PHE A 171 -20.40 29.71 4.17
CA PHE A 171 -20.40 30.48 2.93
C PHE A 171 -21.67 30.23 2.11
N PRO A 172 -22.87 30.62 2.65
CA PRO A 172 -24.14 30.34 2.01
C PRO A 172 -24.22 30.99 0.63
N GLY A 173 -24.61 30.21 -0.39
CA GLY A 173 -24.75 30.68 -1.79
C GLY A 173 -23.43 30.64 -2.60
N GLY A 174 -22.30 30.22 -2.02
CA GLY A 174 -21.07 30.01 -2.76
C GLY A 174 -21.15 28.74 -3.62
N GLU A 175 -20.83 28.84 -4.91
CA GLU A 175 -20.71 27.67 -5.77
C GLU A 175 -19.36 26.94 -5.46
N ILE A 176 -19.45 25.65 -5.16
CA ILE A 176 -18.28 24.80 -4.96
C ILE A 176 -17.72 24.36 -6.31
N PRO A 177 -16.44 24.70 -6.63
CA PRO A 177 -15.87 24.37 -7.92
C PRO A 177 -15.77 22.85 -8.15
N LYS A 178 -16.11 22.41 -9.37
CA LYS A 178 -16.03 21.01 -9.78
C LYS A 178 -14.65 20.62 -10.32
N LYS A 179 -13.93 21.58 -10.94
CA LYS A 179 -12.61 21.33 -11.52
C LYS A 179 -11.53 21.24 -10.44
N LYS A 180 -10.69 20.23 -10.51
CA LYS A 180 -9.65 19.91 -9.50
C LYS A 180 -8.79 21.11 -9.11
N LYS A 181 -8.30 21.91 -10.09
CA LYS A 181 -7.43 23.07 -9.80
C LYS A 181 -8.19 24.19 -9.09
N GLU A 182 -9.39 24.49 -9.54
CA GLU A 182 -10.25 25.51 -8.95
C GLU A 182 -10.67 25.11 -7.54
N ARG A 183 -11.05 23.83 -7.35
CA ARG A 183 -11.42 23.28 -6.05
C ARG A 183 -10.25 23.32 -5.06
N ALA A 184 -9.05 22.98 -5.51
CA ALA A 184 -7.84 23.09 -4.66
C ALA A 184 -7.50 24.53 -4.26
N GLN A 185 -7.77 25.51 -5.12
CA GLN A 185 -7.63 26.92 -4.77
C GLN A 185 -8.73 27.38 -3.81
N PHE A 186 -9.94 26.90 -4.01
CA PHE A 186 -11.09 27.21 -3.14
C PHE A 186 -10.85 26.67 -1.72
N HIS A 187 -10.32 25.45 -1.56
CA HIS A 187 -9.89 24.93 -0.26
C HIS A 187 -8.93 25.89 0.47
N LYS A 188 -7.93 26.43 -0.23
CA LYS A 188 -6.99 27.39 0.39
C LYS A 188 -7.68 28.64 0.93
N THR A 189 -8.79 29.01 0.31
CA THR A 189 -9.56 30.23 0.70
C THR A 189 -10.50 29.94 1.87
N VAL A 190 -11.19 28.79 1.87
CA VAL A 190 -12.26 28.52 2.85
C VAL A 190 -11.78 27.76 4.09
N ASP A 191 -10.84 26.83 3.92
CA ASP A 191 -10.37 25.96 5.02
C ASP A 191 -9.85 26.72 6.24
N PRO A 192 -9.13 27.87 6.14
CA PRO A 192 -8.72 28.65 7.30
C PRO A 192 -9.90 29.14 8.17
N THR A 193 -11.05 29.42 7.55
CA THR A 193 -12.28 29.79 8.28
C THR A 193 -12.95 28.57 8.88
N LEU A 194 -13.04 27.46 8.13
CA LEU A 194 -13.64 26.21 8.62
C LEU A 194 -12.87 25.64 9.81
N LEU A 195 -11.55 25.77 9.84
CA LEU A 195 -10.70 25.30 10.96
C LEU A 195 -10.92 26.09 12.26
N GLN A 196 -11.64 27.19 12.23
CA GLN A 196 -12.07 27.92 13.45
C GLN A 196 -13.37 27.35 14.03
N ASP A 197 -14.13 26.58 13.27
CA ASP A 197 -15.30 25.84 13.77
C ASP A 197 -14.80 24.60 14.54
N ALA A 198 -15.22 24.48 15.82
CA ALA A 198 -14.74 23.42 16.71
C ALA A 198 -15.16 22.01 16.23
N GLU A 199 -16.34 21.89 15.63
CA GLU A 199 -16.85 20.62 15.09
C GLU A 199 -16.04 20.19 13.86
N PHE A 200 -15.84 21.13 12.91
CA PHE A 200 -15.00 20.87 11.75
C PHE A 200 -13.56 20.51 12.14
N LEU A 201 -12.99 21.22 13.10
CA LEU A 201 -11.64 20.93 13.60
C LEU A 201 -11.53 19.53 14.24
N ALA A 202 -12.59 19.07 14.91
CA ALA A 202 -12.62 17.72 15.48
C ALA A 202 -12.63 16.65 14.36
N LEU A 203 -13.39 16.86 13.29
CA LEU A 203 -13.40 15.98 12.12
C LEU A 203 -12.07 16.05 11.34
N HIS A 204 -11.52 17.25 11.16
CA HIS A 204 -10.21 17.46 10.52
C HIS A 204 -9.09 16.67 11.20
N LYS A 205 -9.10 16.60 12.53
CA LYS A 205 -8.12 15.80 13.31
C LYS A 205 -8.25 14.29 13.13
N GLN A 206 -9.40 13.81 12.66
CA GLN A 206 -9.60 12.39 12.36
C GLN A 206 -9.11 11.99 10.96
N PHE A 207 -8.90 12.97 10.08
CA PHE A 207 -8.41 12.70 8.74
C PHE A 207 -6.96 12.21 8.76
N GLN A 208 -6.71 11.15 8.01
CA GLN A 208 -5.39 10.58 7.80
C GLN A 208 -5.07 10.52 6.31
N THR A 209 -3.88 10.94 5.96
CA THR A 209 -3.38 10.78 4.59
C THR A 209 -2.95 9.32 4.35
N LYS A 210 -2.86 8.89 3.08
CA LYS A 210 -2.27 7.57 2.75
C LYS A 210 -0.85 7.41 3.31
N ILE A 211 -0.10 8.51 3.45
CA ILE A 211 1.24 8.50 4.06
C ILE A 211 1.15 8.20 5.56
N ASP A 212 0.17 8.73 6.27
CA ASP A 212 -0.04 8.45 7.69
C ASP A 212 -0.46 6.99 7.89
N LEU A 213 -1.38 6.49 7.07
CA LEU A 213 -1.78 5.09 7.06
C LEU A 213 -0.61 4.14 6.76
N ALA A 214 0.26 4.50 5.81
CA ALA A 214 1.47 3.73 5.51
C ALA A 214 2.44 3.68 6.71
N LYS A 215 2.62 4.80 7.44
CA LYS A 215 3.41 4.80 8.68
C LYS A 215 2.81 3.87 9.73
N GLU A 216 1.49 3.92 9.94
CA GLU A 216 0.78 3.03 10.87
C GLU A 216 0.95 1.56 10.50
N LEU A 217 0.86 1.21 9.20
CA LEU A 217 1.04 -0.16 8.73
C LEU A 217 2.46 -0.67 8.97
N VAL A 218 3.48 0.17 8.82
CA VAL A 218 4.87 -0.18 9.18
C VAL A 218 5.00 -0.41 10.69
N GLU A 219 4.40 0.46 11.51
CA GLU A 219 4.40 0.32 12.98
C GLU A 219 3.64 -0.94 13.41
N ALA A 220 2.49 -1.23 12.81
CA ALA A 220 1.72 -2.45 13.07
C ALA A 220 2.54 -3.71 12.73
N ALA A 221 3.21 -3.73 11.57
CA ALA A 221 4.07 -4.85 11.18
C ALA A 221 5.22 -5.06 12.18
N ILE A 222 5.82 -3.97 12.70
CA ILE A 222 6.84 -4.03 13.75
C ILE A 222 6.23 -4.55 15.05
N GLY A 223 5.07 -4.06 15.46
CA GLY A 223 4.32 -4.51 16.65
C GLY A 223 3.96 -6.00 16.60
N HIS A 224 3.59 -6.50 15.42
CA HIS A 224 3.36 -7.92 15.16
C HIS A 224 4.65 -8.76 15.08
N LYS A 225 5.83 -8.14 15.23
CA LYS A 225 7.15 -8.79 15.14
C LYS A 225 7.40 -9.45 13.78
N VAL A 226 6.84 -8.89 12.71
CA VAL A 226 7.11 -9.36 11.33
C VAL A 226 8.60 -9.15 11.00
N PRO A 227 9.33 -10.19 10.57
CA PRO A 227 10.78 -10.12 10.40
C PRO A 227 11.17 -9.61 9.01
N PHE A 228 11.03 -8.29 8.76
CA PHE A 228 11.45 -7.63 7.52
C PHE A 228 12.55 -6.59 7.76
N SER A 229 13.37 -6.35 6.75
CA SER A 229 14.39 -5.29 6.76
C SER A 229 14.11 -4.18 5.76
N VAL A 230 13.44 -4.50 4.66
CA VAL A 230 13.19 -3.60 3.53
C VAL A 230 11.70 -3.32 3.39
N VAL A 231 11.35 -2.08 3.03
CA VAL A 231 9.99 -1.68 2.66
C VAL A 231 9.95 -1.34 1.18
N LEU A 232 9.02 -1.95 0.45
CA LEU A 232 8.81 -1.75 -0.98
C LEU A 232 7.51 -0.99 -1.19
N PHE A 233 7.55 0.06 -1.99
CA PHE A 233 6.38 0.89 -2.28
C PHE A 233 6.54 1.62 -3.61
N ASP A 234 5.46 2.18 -4.12
CA ASP A 234 5.48 2.96 -5.35
C ASP A 234 5.89 4.43 -5.11
N SER A 235 5.98 5.19 -6.19
CA SER A 235 6.37 6.59 -6.17
C SER A 235 5.41 7.51 -5.39
N TRP A 236 4.18 7.07 -5.13
CA TRP A 236 3.20 7.85 -4.37
C TRP A 236 3.62 7.98 -2.90
N TYR A 237 4.16 6.90 -2.32
CA TYR A 237 4.61 6.88 -0.92
C TYR A 237 6.02 7.47 -0.73
N LEU A 238 6.70 7.91 -1.81
CA LEU A 238 8.06 8.48 -1.73
C LEU A 238 8.03 9.93 -1.22
N ALA A 239 7.57 10.11 0.01
CA ALA A 239 7.44 11.37 0.72
C ALA A 239 8.47 11.50 1.85
N LYS A 240 8.93 12.73 2.11
CA LYS A 240 9.92 13.07 3.15
C LYS A 240 9.55 12.48 4.52
N GLU A 241 8.30 12.64 4.93
CA GLU A 241 7.79 12.21 6.23
C GLU A 241 7.82 10.68 6.37
N PHE A 242 7.49 9.96 5.29
CA PHE A 242 7.53 8.51 5.27
C PHE A 242 8.96 7.98 5.33
N ILE A 243 9.86 8.54 4.53
CA ILE A 243 11.29 8.19 4.55
C ILE A 243 11.92 8.48 5.91
N ALA A 244 11.56 9.60 6.56
CA ALA A 244 12.01 9.90 7.92
C ALA A 244 11.49 8.86 8.95
N CYS A 245 10.26 8.38 8.80
CA CYS A 245 9.71 7.29 9.61
C CYS A 245 10.53 6.00 9.43
N LEU A 246 10.77 5.56 8.20
CA LEU A 246 11.56 4.35 7.90
C LEU A 246 12.98 4.45 8.47
N ARG A 247 13.62 5.61 8.33
CA ARG A 247 14.97 5.87 8.88
C ARG A 247 15.00 5.74 10.40
N ARG A 248 14.01 6.30 11.12
CA ARG A 248 13.89 6.15 12.60
C ARG A 248 13.74 4.69 13.01
N ARG A 249 13.03 3.89 12.21
CA ARG A 249 12.82 2.45 12.44
C ARG A 249 13.94 1.58 11.91
N LYS A 250 15.03 2.18 11.38
CA LYS A 250 16.18 1.47 10.79
C LYS A 250 15.72 0.47 9.72
N LYS A 251 14.78 0.89 8.87
CA LYS A 251 14.30 0.11 7.74
C LYS A 251 14.88 0.67 6.44
N ASP A 252 15.35 -0.25 5.61
CA ASP A 252 15.74 0.05 4.25
C ASP A 252 14.50 0.16 3.37
N TRP A 253 14.65 0.75 2.20
CA TRP A 253 13.53 0.90 1.29
C TRP A 253 13.95 0.92 -0.18
N ILE A 254 13.02 0.49 -1.04
CA ILE A 254 13.11 0.61 -2.50
C ILE A 254 11.77 1.13 -3.02
N SER A 255 11.83 2.07 -3.94
CA SER A 255 10.66 2.66 -4.61
C SER A 255 10.94 2.93 -6.08
N ILE A 256 9.88 3.19 -6.85
CA ILE A 256 9.99 3.83 -8.17
C ILE A 256 10.18 5.33 -7.96
N LEU A 257 11.05 5.94 -8.76
CA LEU A 257 11.24 7.37 -8.81
C LEU A 257 10.55 7.95 -10.05
N LYS A 258 9.79 9.02 -9.87
CA LYS A 258 9.15 9.74 -10.99
C LYS A 258 10.21 10.43 -11.85
N LYS A 259 10.00 10.43 -13.17
CA LYS A 259 10.92 10.99 -14.17
C LYS A 259 11.19 12.50 -13.99
N ASN A 260 10.20 13.22 -13.47
CA ASN A 260 10.30 14.67 -13.20
C ASN A 260 10.93 15.01 -11.84
N ARG A 261 11.50 14.05 -11.10
CA ARG A 261 12.13 14.30 -9.80
C ARG A 261 13.50 14.92 -9.98
N ASN A 262 13.80 15.98 -9.23
CA ASN A 262 15.08 16.68 -9.25
C ASN A 262 16.17 15.95 -8.46
N LEU A 263 17.37 15.93 -9.01
CA LEU A 263 18.59 15.37 -8.46
C LEU A 263 19.63 16.49 -8.30
N GLU A 264 20.42 16.45 -7.22
CA GLU A 264 21.49 17.45 -6.99
C GLU A 264 22.71 17.17 -7.90
N THR A 265 23.00 18.06 -8.84
CA THR A 265 24.06 17.90 -9.86
C THR A 265 25.47 17.82 -9.27
N ASN A 266 25.72 18.46 -8.12
CA ASN A 266 26.99 18.43 -7.42
C ASN A 266 27.27 17.13 -6.64
N SER A 267 26.29 16.22 -6.56
CA SER A 267 26.38 14.97 -5.78
C SER A 267 26.93 13.79 -6.56
N PHE A 268 27.12 13.92 -7.88
CA PHE A 268 27.61 12.86 -8.76
C PHE A 268 28.43 13.40 -9.95
N VAL A 269 29.07 12.51 -10.66
CA VAL A 269 29.78 12.80 -11.91
C VAL A 269 29.22 11.92 -13.01
N LEU A 270 28.80 12.52 -14.11
CA LEU A 270 28.41 11.84 -15.33
C LEU A 270 29.57 11.92 -16.35
N LYS A 271 29.79 10.83 -17.07
CA LYS A 271 30.81 10.73 -18.13
C LYS A 271 30.16 10.41 -19.46
N ASP A 272 30.71 10.97 -20.54
CA ASP A 272 30.34 10.64 -21.92
C ASP A 272 30.87 9.26 -22.35
N ALA A 273 30.68 8.92 -23.63
CA ALA A 273 31.10 7.64 -24.20
C ALA A 273 32.63 7.46 -24.21
N GLU A 274 33.38 8.55 -24.23
CA GLU A 274 34.84 8.62 -24.24
C GLU A 274 35.42 8.69 -22.81
N GLY A 275 34.55 8.74 -21.78
CA GLY A 275 34.95 8.81 -20.38
C GLY A 275 35.24 10.22 -19.86
N LYS A 276 35.01 11.26 -20.65
CA LYS A 276 35.15 12.65 -20.27
C LYS A 276 33.97 13.10 -19.44
N ARG A 277 34.22 13.97 -18.46
CA ARG A 277 33.17 14.50 -17.58
C ARG A 277 32.20 15.39 -18.36
N ILE A 278 30.91 15.11 -18.24
CA ILE A 278 29.81 15.94 -18.73
C ILE A 278 29.61 17.07 -17.71
N SER A 279 29.65 18.32 -18.17
CA SER A 279 29.29 19.47 -17.34
C SER A 279 27.77 19.61 -17.28
N LEU A 280 27.22 19.62 -16.08
CA LEU A 280 25.80 19.83 -15.85
C LEU A 280 25.55 21.26 -15.43
N GLU A 281 24.57 21.90 -16.04
CA GLU A 281 24.18 23.28 -15.71
C GLU A 281 23.21 23.31 -14.52
N GLY A 282 23.41 24.33 -13.65
CA GLY A 282 22.55 24.55 -12.50
C GLY A 282 22.69 23.51 -11.35
N PRO A 283 22.00 23.75 -10.24
CA PRO A 283 22.11 22.92 -9.03
C PRO A 283 21.31 21.61 -9.10
N HIS A 284 20.36 21.51 -10.03
CA HIS A 284 19.48 20.35 -10.16
C HIS A 284 19.30 19.93 -11.62
N ILE A 285 19.12 18.63 -11.83
CA ILE A 285 18.69 18.03 -13.09
C ILE A 285 17.54 17.07 -12.79
N ASN A 286 16.51 17.02 -13.63
CA ASN A 286 15.47 15.99 -13.46
C ASN A 286 15.95 14.64 -14.01
N VAL A 287 15.26 13.58 -13.61
CA VAL A 287 15.63 12.21 -13.98
C VAL A 287 15.56 11.99 -15.49
N GLU A 288 14.58 12.57 -16.18
CA GLU A 288 14.39 12.40 -17.63
C GLU A 288 15.54 13.02 -18.42
N ASP A 289 15.95 14.24 -18.08
CA ASP A 289 17.09 14.93 -18.69
C ASP A 289 18.41 14.20 -18.37
N LEU A 290 18.55 13.67 -17.14
CA LEU A 290 19.70 12.84 -16.80
C LEU A 290 19.80 11.61 -17.71
N VAL A 291 18.69 10.89 -17.89
CA VAL A 291 18.67 9.66 -18.72
C VAL A 291 19.07 9.96 -20.15
N ALA A 292 18.65 11.10 -20.70
CA ALA A 292 19.02 11.52 -22.06
C ALA A 292 20.53 11.78 -22.24
N LEU A 293 21.25 12.09 -21.16
CA LEU A 293 22.70 12.34 -21.15
C LEU A 293 23.55 11.09 -20.95
N ILE A 294 22.96 9.96 -20.54
CA ILE A 294 23.69 8.73 -20.28
C ILE A 294 24.02 8.04 -21.60
N PRO A 295 25.31 7.83 -21.93
CA PRO A 295 25.70 7.14 -23.15
C PRO A 295 25.28 5.67 -23.11
N SER A 296 24.90 5.13 -24.27
CA SER A 296 24.40 3.75 -24.39
C SER A 296 25.41 2.69 -23.91
N ASN A 297 26.69 2.92 -24.13
CA ASN A 297 27.77 2.02 -23.68
C ASN A 297 27.98 2.03 -22.13
N ALA A 298 27.33 2.93 -21.40
CA ALA A 298 27.38 2.95 -19.93
C ALA A 298 26.40 1.94 -19.30
N TYR A 299 25.41 1.47 -20.06
CA TYR A 299 24.46 0.48 -19.55
C TYR A 299 25.09 -0.91 -19.51
N ARG A 300 24.69 -1.71 -18.52
CA ARG A 300 25.18 -3.09 -18.32
C ARG A 300 23.99 -4.04 -18.27
N ALA A 301 24.13 -5.18 -18.93
CA ALA A 301 23.14 -6.25 -18.91
C ALA A 301 23.12 -6.91 -17.51
N VAL A 302 21.93 -7.04 -16.94
CA VAL A 302 21.65 -7.76 -15.70
C VAL A 302 20.62 -8.84 -16.01
N LYS A 303 21.03 -10.10 -15.91
CA LYS A 303 20.15 -11.26 -16.08
C LYS A 303 19.35 -11.52 -14.80
N MET A 304 18.05 -11.69 -14.95
CA MET A 304 17.09 -12.02 -13.90
C MET A 304 16.17 -13.12 -14.44
N ASP A 305 16.32 -14.33 -13.96
CA ASP A 305 15.58 -15.51 -14.42
C ASP A 305 15.49 -15.56 -15.97
N ASP A 306 14.30 -15.36 -16.54
CA ASP A 306 14.06 -15.40 -17.98
C ASP A 306 14.19 -14.03 -18.70
N GLN A 307 14.50 -12.94 -17.94
CA GLN A 307 14.59 -11.59 -18.51
C GLN A 307 15.96 -10.94 -18.30
N THR A 308 16.40 -10.19 -19.30
CA THR A 308 17.61 -9.35 -19.21
C THR A 308 17.21 -7.88 -19.18
N TYR A 309 17.74 -7.16 -18.19
CA TYR A 309 17.58 -5.72 -18.05
C TYR A 309 18.90 -5.00 -18.37
N TRP A 310 18.84 -3.91 -19.12
CA TRP A 310 19.98 -3.03 -19.36
C TRP A 310 19.94 -1.90 -18.34
N THR A 311 20.94 -1.86 -17.47
CA THR A 311 20.89 -0.99 -16.28
C THR A 311 22.06 -0.03 -16.22
N PHE A 312 21.75 1.20 -15.82
CA PHE A 312 22.74 2.18 -15.38
C PHE A 312 22.51 2.49 -13.90
N THR A 313 23.59 2.61 -13.13
CA THR A 313 23.48 2.87 -11.69
C THR A 313 24.25 4.11 -11.29
N LEU A 314 23.64 4.92 -10.43
CA LEU A 314 24.23 6.16 -9.93
C LEU A 314 23.93 6.31 -8.44
N THR A 315 24.92 6.79 -7.68
CA THR A 315 24.68 7.26 -6.32
C THR A 315 24.58 8.77 -6.36
N VAL A 316 23.45 9.30 -5.89
CA VAL A 316 23.08 10.71 -6.01
C VAL A 316 22.37 11.21 -4.75
N ARG A 317 22.37 12.52 -4.53
CA ARG A 317 21.50 13.15 -3.54
C ARG A 317 20.21 13.63 -4.19
N ILE A 318 19.10 13.33 -3.54
CA ILE A 318 17.78 13.84 -3.89
C ILE A 318 17.32 14.75 -2.75
N PRO A 319 16.83 15.96 -3.02
CA PRO A 319 16.25 16.81 -2.00
C PRO A 319 15.23 16.05 -1.15
N ASP A 320 15.28 16.24 0.17
CA ASP A 320 14.43 15.58 1.18
C ASP A 320 14.66 14.07 1.41
N LEU A 321 15.25 13.34 0.46
CA LEU A 321 15.52 11.90 0.61
C LEU A 321 16.97 11.63 1.06
N GLY A 322 17.91 12.51 0.72
CA GLY A 322 19.32 12.38 1.02
C GLY A 322 20.08 11.54 -0.02
N LYS A 323 21.14 10.85 0.38
CA LYS A 323 21.98 10.03 -0.50
C LYS A 323 21.29 8.70 -0.80
N VAL A 324 21.14 8.41 -2.09
CA VAL A 324 20.42 7.21 -2.59
C VAL A 324 21.16 6.57 -3.76
N ARG A 325 20.85 5.31 -4.02
CA ARG A 325 21.22 4.57 -5.22
C ARG A 325 20.07 4.61 -6.21
N LEU A 326 20.33 5.09 -7.42
CA LEU A 326 19.44 4.99 -8.56
C LEU A 326 19.82 3.78 -9.41
N VAL A 327 18.82 3.08 -9.94
CA VAL A 327 18.94 2.05 -10.95
C VAL A 327 17.97 2.39 -12.07
N ILE A 328 18.51 2.87 -13.18
CA ILE A 328 17.76 3.12 -14.41
C ILE A 328 17.79 1.82 -15.21
N SER A 329 16.64 1.35 -15.64
CA SER A 329 16.49 0.00 -16.21
C SER A 329 15.61 0.02 -17.46
N PHE A 330 16.13 -0.48 -18.58
CA PHE A 330 15.40 -0.79 -19.79
C PHE A 330 15.21 -2.31 -19.91
N ASP A 331 14.15 -2.73 -20.57
CA ASP A 331 13.82 -4.14 -20.85
C ASP A 331 14.39 -4.65 -22.20
N ASN A 332 15.07 -3.78 -22.95
CA ASN A 332 15.64 -4.08 -24.27
C ASN A 332 17.05 -3.50 -24.45
N ALA A 333 17.85 -4.11 -25.34
CA ALA A 333 19.23 -3.71 -25.60
C ALA A 333 19.35 -2.40 -26.38
N GLU A 334 18.33 -2.04 -27.14
CA GLU A 334 18.28 -0.81 -27.92
C GLU A 334 18.06 0.43 -27.05
N LEU A 335 17.78 0.27 -25.76
CA LEU A 335 17.48 1.34 -24.80
C LEU A 335 16.34 2.25 -25.26
N LYS A 336 15.33 1.66 -25.91
CA LYS A 336 14.19 2.38 -26.47
C LYS A 336 12.91 2.12 -25.68
N GLY A 337 11.96 3.05 -25.78
CA GLY A 337 10.64 2.91 -25.17
C GLY A 337 10.60 3.30 -23.71
N THR A 338 9.90 2.51 -22.90
CA THR A 338 9.72 2.79 -21.47
C THR A 338 10.92 2.28 -20.66
N TYR A 339 11.27 3.03 -19.64
CA TYR A 339 12.26 2.63 -18.66
C TYR A 339 11.73 2.85 -17.23
N ALA A 340 12.21 2.03 -16.33
CA ALA A 340 11.95 2.17 -14.90
C ALA A 340 13.15 2.82 -14.20
N VAL A 341 12.87 3.64 -13.19
CA VAL A 341 13.90 4.19 -12.33
C VAL A 341 13.61 3.76 -10.90
N LEU A 342 14.40 2.83 -10.38
CA LEU A 342 14.33 2.41 -9.00
C LEU A 342 15.27 3.27 -8.15
N VAL A 343 14.85 3.56 -6.93
CA VAL A 343 15.60 4.32 -5.95
C VAL A 343 15.63 3.58 -4.61
N SER A 344 16.81 3.56 -3.97
CA SER A 344 16.96 2.93 -2.65
C SER A 344 17.94 3.71 -1.77
N ASN A 345 17.75 3.65 -0.45
CA ASN A 345 18.73 4.14 0.51
C ASN A 345 19.96 3.21 0.63
N ARG A 346 19.90 2.00 0.07
CA ARG A 346 21.01 1.03 0.08
C ARG A 346 21.97 1.31 -1.08
N VAL A 347 22.87 2.28 -0.85
CA VAL A 347 23.87 2.68 -1.84
C VAL A 347 24.92 1.60 -2.14
N ASP A 348 25.05 0.61 -1.26
CA ASP A 348 25.92 -0.53 -1.36
C ASP A 348 25.34 -1.71 -2.16
N TRP A 349 24.05 -1.69 -2.48
CA TRP A 349 23.41 -2.77 -3.22
C TRP A 349 23.67 -2.67 -4.72
N THR A 350 23.84 -3.82 -5.36
CA THR A 350 23.96 -3.93 -6.82
C THR A 350 22.60 -3.68 -7.49
N ALA A 351 22.64 -3.33 -8.79
CA ALA A 351 21.40 -3.21 -9.60
C ALA A 351 20.58 -4.51 -9.54
N GLN A 352 21.23 -5.65 -9.70
CA GLN A 352 20.58 -6.97 -9.63
C GLN A 352 19.81 -7.15 -8.33
N ARG A 353 20.44 -6.86 -7.17
CA ARG A 353 19.80 -7.01 -5.87
C ARG A 353 18.61 -6.06 -5.70
N ILE A 354 18.73 -4.80 -6.13
CA ILE A 354 17.65 -3.82 -6.06
C ILE A 354 16.46 -4.25 -6.92
N ILE A 355 16.73 -4.66 -8.18
CA ILE A 355 15.68 -5.13 -9.10
C ILE A 355 15.02 -6.39 -8.55
N ALA A 356 15.81 -7.42 -8.18
CA ALA A 356 15.29 -8.68 -7.64
C ALA A 356 14.42 -8.47 -6.40
N THR A 357 14.84 -7.56 -5.52
CA THR A 357 14.06 -7.25 -4.32
C THR A 357 12.78 -6.51 -4.69
N TYR A 358 12.82 -5.55 -5.62
CA TYR A 358 11.64 -4.78 -6.01
C TYR A 358 10.62 -5.61 -6.79
N LEU A 359 11.05 -6.55 -7.61
CA LEU A 359 10.17 -7.48 -8.35
C LEU A 359 9.34 -8.41 -7.44
N GLN A 360 9.64 -8.46 -6.15
CA GLN A 360 8.77 -9.15 -5.18
C GLN A 360 7.47 -8.38 -4.91
N ARG A 361 7.39 -7.11 -5.28
CA ARG A 361 6.17 -6.29 -5.19
C ARG A 361 5.18 -6.67 -6.31
#